data_c95e8b3e58783d527ad7e28ec8e3465d
#
_entry.id   c95e8b3e58783d527ad7e28ec8e3465d
#
_cell.length_a   1.000
_cell.length_b   1.000
_cell.length_c   1.000
_cell.angle_alpha   90.00
_cell.angle_beta   90.00
_cell.angle_gamma   90.00
#
_symmetry.space_group_name_H-M   'P 1'
#
loop_
_entity.id
_entity.type
_entity.pdbx_description
1 polymer ?
#
loop_
_entity_poly.entity_id
_entity_poly.type
_entity_poly.pdbx_seq_one_letter_code
_entity_poly.pdbx_strand_id
1 'polypeptide(L)'
;MTRKERWQFTLIWLVLGVAPLFLRPLWQPDEGRYAEIPREMLATGNWLTPHLNGVLYFEKPPFQYWLSAISMKLFGESAFAARLPLALAAFLTMYAAWRLAKRLGSDRPVWASFAAMSCLLLYACGQILTLDALFSSLCVFSLAAVIEAVSLRYNDPSAKSATGWTIAFFVSAGCALLTKGPVVIVLVGGALLFSLYFAWSDSKLRPALLATLFSPIGWLVFAAVSVPWFVIVNSANPGHAHFFFYTEHFERFTTHKHSRQGSNNPILDKLYFVPVILAGLLPWLSACFVGAKRAIRFIGKSKGPRTPEAPLNRWVVAVLLAAFLWPILFFSASGSKLIPYVMPCIVPLIAIAVAFERDDDGFLPFKRSGIEMLSLGIIFLAAALAVLIFPGLTSSPPKWVADLQHSNGGLWILLLSFGLISVGLWGIRGMGLTAPRWMAWHATLLILLTIAAQQINGANSSIDSLIAKAPSEKIQWISHGNYFQALPFLVKDRITVVGATGELRFGKDRLPPAEQVRWFIEDHLALTETGRRLHNENPDVPVWAISAARVWDNYPSELKTAWEVIDTSPKAVLLRFAD
;
A
#
# COMPACT_ATOMS: atom_id res chain seq x y z
N MET A 1 20.35 16.07 -9.02
CA MET A 1 19.81 15.60 -10.34
C MET A 1 20.22 16.54 -11.44
N THR A 2 20.75 16.01 -12.54
CA THR A 2 20.94 16.76 -13.79
C THR A 2 19.57 17.16 -14.39
N ARG A 3 19.56 18.07 -15.40
CA ARG A 3 18.30 18.42 -16.11
C ARG A 3 17.62 17.20 -16.74
N LYS A 4 18.41 16.30 -17.36
CA LYS A 4 17.93 15.06 -17.96
C LYS A 4 17.33 14.12 -16.92
N GLU A 5 18.02 13.90 -15.80
CA GLU A 5 17.50 13.06 -14.71
C GLU A 5 16.19 13.60 -14.13
N ARG A 6 16.07 14.93 -13.96
CA ARG A 6 14.82 15.54 -13.48
C ARG A 6 13.65 15.25 -14.43
N TRP A 7 13.84 15.41 -15.74
CA TRP A 7 12.81 15.07 -16.72
C TRP A 7 12.42 13.60 -16.70
N GLN A 8 13.39 12.71 -16.66
CA GLN A 8 13.14 11.26 -16.57
C GLN A 8 12.41 10.90 -15.29
N PHE A 9 12.84 11.45 -14.16
CA PHE A 9 12.20 11.24 -12.86
C PHE A 9 10.76 11.73 -12.86
N THR A 10 10.51 12.95 -13.34
CA THR A 10 9.16 13.51 -13.41
C THR A 10 8.25 12.68 -14.32
N LEU A 11 8.76 12.24 -15.48
CA LEU A 11 7.98 11.40 -16.39
C LEU A 11 7.62 10.05 -15.76
N ILE A 12 8.58 9.37 -15.10
CA ILE A 12 8.34 8.12 -14.39
C ILE A 12 7.28 8.32 -13.30
N TRP A 13 7.41 9.39 -12.53
CA TRP A 13 6.46 9.72 -11.47
C TRP A 13 5.05 9.97 -12.02
N LEU A 14 4.91 10.76 -13.08
CA LEU A 14 3.61 11.03 -13.69
C LEU A 14 2.97 9.75 -14.25
N VAL A 15 3.75 8.91 -14.94
CA VAL A 15 3.23 7.71 -15.63
C VAL A 15 2.95 6.57 -14.65
N LEU A 16 3.83 6.29 -13.70
CA LEU A 16 3.70 5.14 -12.79
C LEU A 16 3.15 5.51 -11.41
N GLY A 17 3.31 6.75 -10.96
CA GLY A 17 2.87 7.19 -9.64
C GLY A 17 1.55 7.95 -9.64
N VAL A 18 1.21 8.67 -10.73
CA VAL A 18 0.01 9.53 -10.79
C VAL A 18 -1.08 8.95 -11.71
N ALA A 19 -0.74 8.65 -12.96
CA ALA A 19 -1.73 8.23 -13.96
C ALA A 19 -2.58 7.02 -13.54
N PRO A 20 -2.04 5.97 -12.89
CA PRO A 20 -2.84 4.82 -12.47
C PRO A 20 -3.92 5.14 -11.45
N LEU A 21 -3.79 6.24 -10.68
CA LEU A 21 -4.76 6.64 -9.65
C LEU A 21 -6.13 7.02 -10.22
N PHE A 22 -6.18 7.36 -11.51
CA PHE A 22 -7.42 7.70 -12.24
C PHE A 22 -8.16 6.49 -12.81
N LEU A 23 -7.48 5.33 -12.95
CA LEU A 23 -7.93 4.26 -13.85
C LEU A 23 -9.01 3.35 -13.28
N ARG A 24 -9.43 3.52 -12.02
CA ARG A 24 -10.38 2.60 -11.38
C ARG A 24 -11.18 3.23 -10.25
N PRO A 25 -12.42 2.72 -9.97
CA PRO A 25 -13.20 3.08 -8.80
C PRO A 25 -12.52 2.60 -7.50
N LEU A 26 -13.11 2.94 -6.34
CA LEU A 26 -12.64 2.45 -5.05
C LEU A 26 -12.90 0.95 -4.90
N TRP A 27 -11.87 0.20 -4.53
CA TRP A 27 -11.98 -1.23 -4.28
C TRP A 27 -12.29 -1.52 -2.81
N GLN A 28 -13.29 -2.36 -2.62
CA GLN A 28 -13.69 -2.86 -1.31
C GLN A 28 -12.68 -3.92 -0.80
N PRO A 29 -12.51 -4.04 0.52
CA PRO A 29 -13.11 -3.19 1.56
C PRO A 29 -12.29 -1.94 1.87
N ASP A 30 -10.98 -1.97 1.68
CA ASP A 30 -10.05 -1.02 2.31
C ASP A 30 -10.18 0.41 1.75
N GLU A 31 -10.21 0.59 0.42
CA GLU A 31 -10.17 1.93 -0.17
C GLU A 31 -11.41 2.77 0.20
N GLY A 32 -12.58 2.13 0.34
CA GLY A 32 -13.79 2.83 0.79
C GLY A 32 -13.60 3.49 2.16
N ARG A 33 -13.08 2.74 3.12
CA ARG A 33 -12.80 3.23 4.47
C ARG A 33 -11.80 4.38 4.48
N TYR A 34 -10.68 4.21 3.75
CA TYR A 34 -9.64 5.24 3.69
C TYR A 34 -10.04 6.47 2.85
N ALA A 35 -11.13 6.41 2.08
CA ALA A 35 -11.74 7.55 1.43
C ALA A 35 -12.82 8.20 2.31
N GLU A 36 -13.62 7.41 3.03
CA GLU A 36 -14.72 7.92 3.84
C GLU A 36 -14.24 8.68 5.08
N ILE A 37 -13.27 8.17 5.82
CA ILE A 37 -12.75 8.85 7.02
C ILE A 37 -12.33 10.30 6.72
N PRO A 38 -11.50 10.60 5.68
CA PRO A 38 -11.19 11.97 5.32
C PRO A 38 -12.40 12.79 4.83
N ARG A 39 -13.40 12.15 4.17
CA ARG A 39 -14.64 12.83 3.80
C ARG A 39 -15.44 13.26 5.03
N GLU A 40 -15.58 12.40 6.03
CA GLU A 40 -16.22 12.74 7.30
C GLU A 40 -15.46 13.85 8.05
N MET A 41 -14.12 13.86 8.02
CA MET A 41 -13.33 14.96 8.57
C MET A 41 -13.69 16.31 7.94
N LEU A 42 -13.91 16.34 6.62
CA LEU A 42 -14.33 17.55 5.91
C LEU A 42 -15.76 17.94 6.25
N ALA A 43 -16.68 16.98 6.23
CA ALA A 43 -18.11 17.22 6.47
C ALA A 43 -18.40 17.69 7.91
N THR A 44 -17.69 17.13 8.89
CA THR A 44 -17.88 17.45 10.32
C THR A 44 -16.98 18.54 10.84
N GLY A 45 -15.88 18.86 10.13
CA GLY A 45 -14.83 19.75 10.62
C GLY A 45 -13.96 19.12 11.73
N ASN A 46 -14.16 17.85 12.08
CA ASN A 46 -13.40 17.17 13.12
C ASN A 46 -12.13 16.51 12.53
N TRP A 47 -11.01 17.22 12.58
CA TRP A 47 -9.71 16.76 12.10
C TRP A 47 -8.91 16.01 13.17
N LEU A 48 -9.36 16.04 14.43
CA LEU A 48 -8.66 15.42 15.55
C LEU A 48 -8.95 13.94 15.66
N THR A 49 -10.24 13.60 15.68
CA THR A 49 -10.71 12.24 15.93
C THR A 49 -11.26 11.63 14.64
N PRO A 50 -10.62 10.59 14.08
CA PRO A 50 -11.17 9.88 12.93
C PRO A 50 -12.52 9.24 13.23
N HIS A 51 -13.47 9.37 12.30
CA HIS A 51 -14.77 8.70 12.33
C HIS A 51 -14.97 7.90 11.07
N LEU A 52 -15.75 6.84 11.15
CA LEU A 52 -16.18 6.02 10.02
C LEU A 52 -17.66 5.66 10.19
N ASN A 53 -18.50 6.09 9.28
CA ASN A 53 -19.95 5.97 9.37
C ASN A 53 -20.51 6.59 10.67
N GLY A 54 -19.96 7.74 11.06
CA GLY A 54 -20.36 8.48 12.26
C GLY A 54 -19.91 7.90 13.60
N VAL A 55 -19.07 6.85 13.61
CA VAL A 55 -18.53 6.28 14.85
C VAL A 55 -17.01 6.45 14.95
N LEU A 56 -16.50 6.47 16.19
CA LEU A 56 -15.07 6.61 16.46
C LEU A 56 -14.25 5.49 15.79
N TYR A 57 -13.19 5.86 15.09
CA TYR A 57 -12.30 4.93 14.42
C TYR A 57 -10.84 5.14 14.87
N PHE A 58 -10.33 4.29 15.77
CA PHE A 58 -9.03 4.48 16.45
C PHE A 58 -7.93 3.53 15.99
N GLU A 59 -8.18 2.70 14.97
CA GLU A 59 -7.19 1.71 14.56
C GLU A 59 -5.90 2.33 14.03
N LYS A 60 -5.96 3.55 13.48
CA LYS A 60 -4.80 4.19 12.85
C LYS A 60 -4.74 5.68 13.11
N PRO A 61 -3.50 6.25 13.22
CA PRO A 61 -3.28 7.69 13.34
C PRO A 61 -3.64 8.45 12.06
N PRO A 62 -3.79 9.80 12.09
CA PRO A 62 -4.55 10.54 11.09
C PRO A 62 -3.74 11.05 9.89
N PHE A 63 -2.42 10.90 9.81
CA PHE A 63 -1.60 11.61 8.83
C PHE A 63 -2.04 11.34 7.37
N GLN A 64 -2.31 10.08 7.02
CA GLN A 64 -2.85 9.73 5.71
C GLN A 64 -4.24 10.36 5.49
N TYR A 65 -5.10 10.36 6.49
CA TYR A 65 -6.44 10.93 6.42
C TYR A 65 -6.39 12.45 6.21
N TRP A 66 -5.51 13.14 6.92
CA TRP A 66 -5.30 14.58 6.72
C TRP A 66 -4.87 14.91 5.30
N LEU A 67 -3.91 14.17 4.74
CA LEU A 67 -3.47 14.38 3.36
C LEU A 67 -4.60 14.13 2.35
N SER A 68 -5.38 13.06 2.54
CA SER A 68 -6.54 12.78 1.68
C SER A 68 -7.63 13.83 1.83
N ALA A 69 -7.93 14.29 3.05
CA ALA A 69 -8.91 15.36 3.29
C ALA A 69 -8.47 16.68 2.65
N ILE A 70 -7.19 17.07 2.79
CA ILE A 70 -6.64 18.26 2.12
C ILE A 70 -6.76 18.13 0.60
N SER A 71 -6.43 16.97 0.05
CA SER A 71 -6.56 16.69 -1.37
C SER A 71 -8.03 16.79 -1.85
N MET A 72 -8.97 16.20 -1.11
CA MET A 72 -10.40 16.29 -1.42
C MET A 72 -10.93 17.73 -1.31
N LYS A 73 -10.45 18.51 -0.35
CA LYS A 73 -10.80 19.93 -0.21
C LYS A 73 -10.35 20.75 -1.41
N LEU A 74 -9.21 20.40 -2.02
CA LEU A 74 -8.63 21.14 -3.16
C LEU A 74 -9.18 20.68 -4.51
N PHE A 75 -9.42 19.37 -4.68
CA PHE A 75 -9.75 18.75 -5.97
C PHE A 75 -11.14 18.11 -6.02
N GLY A 76 -11.95 18.29 -4.98
CA GLY A 76 -13.27 17.69 -4.85
C GLY A 76 -13.23 16.26 -4.30
N GLU A 77 -14.37 15.82 -3.76
CA GLU A 77 -14.54 14.49 -3.16
C GLU A 77 -14.67 13.42 -4.26
N SER A 78 -13.55 12.82 -4.62
CA SER A 78 -13.46 11.78 -5.64
C SER A 78 -12.45 10.70 -5.26
N ALA A 79 -12.54 9.51 -5.87
CA ALA A 79 -11.60 8.43 -5.68
C ALA A 79 -10.15 8.84 -6.01
N PHE A 80 -9.96 9.66 -7.05
CA PHE A 80 -8.65 10.22 -7.40
C PHE A 80 -8.11 11.14 -6.29
N ALA A 81 -8.92 12.09 -5.83
CA ALA A 81 -8.50 13.02 -4.79
C ALA A 81 -8.17 12.28 -3.47
N ALA A 82 -8.95 11.25 -3.11
CA ALA A 82 -8.65 10.40 -1.97
C ALA A 82 -7.29 9.72 -2.08
N ARG A 83 -6.89 9.29 -3.29
CA ARG A 83 -5.62 8.59 -3.59
C ARG A 83 -4.42 9.51 -3.80
N LEU A 84 -4.58 10.81 -3.93
CA LEU A 84 -3.47 11.71 -4.25
C LEU A 84 -2.27 11.62 -3.28
N PRO A 85 -2.43 11.32 -1.98
CA PRO A 85 -1.31 11.02 -1.09
C PRO A 85 -0.42 9.86 -1.54
N LEU A 86 -0.95 8.93 -2.36
CA LEU A 86 -0.15 7.84 -2.95
C LEU A 86 0.83 8.36 -4.01
N ALA A 87 0.49 9.45 -4.72
CA ALA A 87 1.43 10.12 -5.62
C ALA A 87 2.62 10.72 -4.87
N LEU A 88 2.38 11.28 -3.67
CA LEU A 88 3.45 11.72 -2.77
C LEU A 88 4.29 10.52 -2.29
N ALA A 89 3.65 9.41 -1.91
CA ALA A 89 4.34 8.19 -1.52
C ALA A 89 5.24 7.66 -2.65
N ALA A 90 4.75 7.63 -3.90
CA ALA A 90 5.52 7.27 -5.07
C ALA A 90 6.74 8.20 -5.28
N PHE A 91 6.53 9.52 -5.14
CA PHE A 91 7.62 10.51 -5.23
C PHE A 91 8.71 10.24 -4.18
N LEU A 92 8.34 10.07 -2.92
CA LEU A 92 9.29 9.81 -1.82
C LEU A 92 10.04 8.49 -2.02
N THR A 93 9.34 7.43 -2.45
CA THR A 93 9.93 6.12 -2.78
C THR A 93 10.98 6.24 -3.88
N MET A 94 10.63 6.91 -4.98
CA MET A 94 11.52 7.16 -6.12
C MET A 94 12.73 8.00 -5.73
N TYR A 95 12.50 9.05 -4.95
CA TYR A 95 13.57 9.95 -4.52
C TYR A 95 14.54 9.24 -3.57
N ALA A 96 14.03 8.44 -2.64
CA ALA A 96 14.86 7.61 -1.75
C ALA A 96 15.68 6.60 -2.56
N ALA A 97 15.08 5.89 -3.51
CA ALA A 97 15.78 4.96 -4.38
C ALA A 97 16.91 5.64 -5.19
N TRP A 98 16.61 6.79 -5.77
CA TRP A 98 17.59 7.61 -6.50
C TRP A 98 18.76 8.03 -5.59
N ARG A 99 18.46 8.55 -4.39
CA ARG A 99 19.48 9.01 -3.43
C ARG A 99 20.39 7.88 -2.98
N LEU A 100 19.81 6.75 -2.60
CA LEU A 100 20.54 5.59 -2.12
C LEU A 100 21.45 4.99 -3.22
N ALA A 101 20.95 4.85 -4.45
CA ALA A 101 21.75 4.37 -5.56
C ALA A 101 22.89 5.34 -5.90
N LYS A 102 22.61 6.65 -5.90
CA LYS A 102 23.64 7.69 -6.09
C LYS A 102 24.70 7.65 -4.98
N ARG A 103 24.28 7.46 -3.72
CA ARG A 103 25.18 7.34 -2.58
C ARG A 103 26.11 6.15 -2.69
N LEU A 104 25.65 5.05 -3.28
CA LEU A 104 26.45 3.87 -3.58
C LEU A 104 27.33 4.00 -4.84
N GLY A 105 27.34 5.19 -5.48
CA GLY A 105 28.19 5.48 -6.65
C GLY A 105 27.61 5.02 -7.98
N SER A 106 26.29 4.86 -8.09
CA SER A 106 25.67 4.57 -9.39
C SER A 106 25.79 5.74 -10.35
N ASP A 107 26.20 5.48 -11.58
CA ASP A 107 26.29 6.46 -12.67
C ASP A 107 24.91 6.81 -13.26
N ARG A 108 23.92 5.98 -12.97
CA ARG A 108 22.54 6.10 -13.50
C ARG A 108 21.49 5.90 -12.41
N PRO A 109 21.47 6.73 -11.35
CA PRO A 109 20.63 6.51 -10.16
C PRO A 109 19.12 6.62 -10.45
N VAL A 110 18.69 7.29 -11.55
CA VAL A 110 17.28 7.32 -12.00
C VAL A 110 16.72 5.92 -12.29
N TRP A 111 17.58 4.97 -12.66
CA TRP A 111 17.16 3.58 -12.82
C TRP A 111 16.66 2.94 -11.54
N ALA A 112 17.21 3.33 -10.38
CA ALA A 112 16.69 2.85 -9.11
C ALA A 112 15.26 3.36 -8.85
N SER A 113 14.96 4.60 -9.24
CA SER A 113 13.59 5.13 -9.18
C SER A 113 12.63 4.36 -10.07
N PHE A 114 13.04 4.09 -11.32
CA PHE A 114 12.22 3.31 -12.25
C PHE A 114 12.05 1.87 -11.77
N ALA A 115 13.12 1.20 -11.38
CA ALA A 115 13.10 -0.18 -10.90
C ALA A 115 12.23 -0.32 -9.65
N ALA A 116 12.31 0.61 -8.69
CA ALA A 116 11.46 0.61 -7.51
C ALA A 116 9.97 0.71 -7.90
N MET A 117 9.60 1.69 -8.74
CA MET A 117 8.20 1.88 -9.16
C MET A 117 7.68 0.77 -10.08
N SER A 118 8.53 0.02 -10.72
CA SER A 118 8.16 -1.07 -11.63
C SER A 118 8.29 -2.46 -11.02
N CYS A 119 8.75 -2.58 -9.77
CA CYS A 119 8.59 -3.81 -8.99
C CYS A 119 7.12 -4.12 -8.73
N LEU A 120 6.71 -5.36 -8.96
CA LEU A 120 5.31 -5.76 -8.87
C LEU A 120 4.68 -5.40 -7.51
N LEU A 121 5.39 -5.65 -6.40
CA LEU A 121 4.87 -5.34 -5.05
C LEU A 121 4.63 -3.84 -4.84
N LEU A 122 5.63 -3.00 -5.17
CA LEU A 122 5.51 -1.55 -4.97
C LEU A 122 4.50 -0.94 -5.94
N TYR A 123 4.46 -1.42 -7.18
CA TYR A 123 3.50 -0.94 -8.16
C TYR A 123 2.07 -1.32 -7.79
N ALA A 124 1.79 -2.60 -7.50
CA ALA A 124 0.45 -3.07 -7.20
C ALA A 124 -0.09 -2.48 -5.89
N CYS A 125 0.67 -2.62 -4.78
CA CYS A 125 0.24 -2.09 -3.48
C CYS A 125 0.30 -0.56 -3.39
N GLY A 126 1.20 0.07 -4.15
CA GLY A 126 1.37 1.53 -4.16
C GLY A 126 0.20 2.30 -4.78
N GLN A 127 -0.72 1.63 -5.49
CA GLN A 127 -1.89 2.25 -6.09
C GLN A 127 -3.17 2.05 -5.29
N ILE A 128 -3.15 1.16 -4.30
CA ILE A 128 -4.32 0.87 -3.45
C ILE A 128 -4.29 1.86 -2.27
N LEU A 129 -5.40 2.57 -2.08
CA LEU A 129 -5.54 3.53 -0.98
C LEU A 129 -5.57 2.80 0.36
N THR A 130 -4.37 2.56 0.87
CA THR A 130 -4.10 2.06 2.22
C THR A 130 -2.96 2.88 2.83
N LEU A 131 -2.74 2.72 4.12
CA LEU A 131 -1.64 3.42 4.81
C LEU A 131 -0.26 2.91 4.43
N ASP A 132 -0.17 1.70 3.87
CA ASP A 132 1.09 0.97 3.68
C ASP A 132 2.03 1.65 2.70
N ALA A 133 1.52 2.19 1.59
CA ALA A 133 2.33 2.87 0.60
C ALA A 133 2.98 4.14 1.16
N LEU A 134 2.21 5.01 1.84
CA LEU A 134 2.74 6.22 2.46
C LEU A 134 3.69 5.88 3.61
N PHE A 135 3.33 4.94 4.47
CA PHE A 135 4.18 4.47 5.56
C PHE A 135 5.51 3.92 5.04
N SER A 136 5.47 3.04 4.04
CA SER A 136 6.65 2.47 3.41
C SER A 136 7.56 3.55 2.83
N SER A 137 6.99 4.51 2.10
CA SER A 137 7.74 5.62 1.50
C SER A 137 8.42 6.49 2.54
N LEU A 138 7.75 6.79 3.66
CA LEU A 138 8.31 7.54 4.77
C LEU A 138 9.45 6.77 5.47
N CYS A 139 9.32 5.46 5.65
CA CYS A 139 10.38 4.61 6.21
C CYS A 139 11.64 4.61 5.33
N VAL A 140 11.48 4.40 4.01
CA VAL A 140 12.66 4.37 3.11
C VAL A 140 13.25 5.76 2.89
N PHE A 141 12.45 6.82 2.92
CA PHE A 141 12.95 8.19 2.90
C PHE A 141 13.69 8.54 4.19
N SER A 142 13.19 8.13 5.36
CA SER A 142 13.90 8.26 6.65
C SER A 142 15.26 7.58 6.59
N LEU A 143 15.30 6.35 6.04
CA LEU A 143 16.54 5.61 5.87
C LEU A 143 17.53 6.34 4.95
N ALA A 144 17.06 6.86 3.82
CA ALA A 144 17.88 7.65 2.91
C ALA A 144 18.39 8.93 3.59
N ALA A 145 17.54 9.62 4.35
CA ALA A 145 17.89 10.85 5.04
C ALA A 145 18.96 10.64 6.14
N VAL A 146 18.86 9.58 6.96
CA VAL A 146 19.86 9.29 7.97
C VAL A 146 21.21 8.90 7.34
N ILE A 147 21.20 8.11 6.26
CA ILE A 147 22.41 7.73 5.52
C ILE A 147 23.09 8.99 4.95
N GLU A 148 22.34 9.92 4.37
CA GLU A 148 22.88 11.18 3.85
C GLU A 148 23.44 12.05 4.97
N ALA A 149 22.73 12.22 6.08
CA ALA A 149 23.19 13.00 7.23
C ALA A 149 24.53 12.47 7.79
N VAL A 150 24.59 11.15 7.99
CA VAL A 150 25.82 10.48 8.48
C VAL A 150 26.96 10.61 7.47
N SER A 151 26.67 10.42 6.18
CA SER A 151 27.67 10.52 5.12
C SER A 151 28.28 11.92 5.02
N LEU A 152 27.46 12.96 5.17
CA LEU A 152 27.95 14.34 5.15
C LEU A 152 28.83 14.63 6.38
N ARG A 153 28.41 14.20 7.58
CA ARG A 153 29.20 14.38 8.81
C ARG A 153 30.49 13.55 8.83
N TYR A 154 30.49 12.39 8.18
CA TYR A 154 31.69 11.58 8.02
C TYR A 154 32.77 12.31 7.25
N ASN A 155 32.40 13.03 6.19
CA ASN A 155 33.33 13.80 5.35
C ASN A 155 33.67 15.16 5.97
N ASP A 156 32.68 15.83 6.55
CA ASP A 156 32.83 17.11 7.23
C ASP A 156 31.88 17.19 8.45
N PRO A 157 32.41 17.06 9.68
CA PRO A 157 31.60 17.14 10.91
C PRO A 157 30.82 18.43 11.06
N SER A 158 31.27 19.54 10.44
CA SER A 158 30.66 20.87 10.49
C SER A 158 29.63 21.12 9.37
N ALA A 159 29.40 20.16 8.49
CA ALA A 159 28.51 20.31 7.32
C ALA A 159 27.10 20.73 7.71
N LYS A 160 26.72 21.98 7.45
CA LYS A 160 25.36 22.52 7.73
C LYS A 160 24.26 21.72 7.02
N SER A 161 24.54 21.20 5.82
CA SER A 161 23.60 20.35 5.07
C SER A 161 23.25 19.04 5.79
N ALA A 162 24.14 18.52 6.63
CA ALA A 162 23.88 17.33 7.45
C ALA A 162 22.75 17.58 8.46
N THR A 163 22.64 18.80 9.01
CA THR A 163 21.53 19.15 9.92
C THR A 163 20.18 19.12 9.19
N GLY A 164 20.11 19.62 7.96
CA GLY A 164 18.90 19.55 7.15
C GLY A 164 18.44 18.10 6.89
N TRP A 165 19.37 17.20 6.59
CA TRP A 165 19.06 15.77 6.42
C TRP A 165 18.69 15.09 7.74
N THR A 166 19.30 15.51 8.87
CA THR A 166 18.91 15.05 10.21
C THR A 166 17.44 15.44 10.50
N ILE A 167 17.08 16.70 10.24
CA ILE A 167 15.69 17.16 10.40
C ILE A 167 14.75 16.36 9.48
N ALA A 168 15.12 16.15 8.22
CA ALA A 168 14.34 15.36 7.27
C ALA A 168 14.12 13.92 7.75
N PHE A 169 15.13 13.29 8.36
CA PHE A 169 15.02 11.98 8.98
C PHE A 169 13.96 11.97 10.09
N PHE A 170 14.06 12.91 11.05
CA PHE A 170 13.15 12.94 12.18
C PHE A 170 11.72 13.37 11.80
N VAL A 171 11.56 14.31 10.85
CA VAL A 171 10.23 14.67 10.30
C VAL A 171 9.56 13.47 9.65
N SER A 172 10.29 12.77 8.75
CA SER A 172 9.71 11.63 8.03
C SER A 172 9.41 10.46 8.97
N ALA A 173 10.24 10.21 9.99
CA ALA A 173 9.96 9.22 11.03
C ALA A 173 8.75 9.60 11.88
N GLY A 174 8.59 10.90 12.25
CA GLY A 174 7.41 11.41 12.95
C GLY A 174 6.13 11.28 12.14
N CYS A 175 6.17 11.63 10.84
CA CYS A 175 5.05 11.43 9.91
C CYS A 175 4.72 9.94 9.74
N ALA A 176 5.72 9.05 9.70
CA ALA A 176 5.49 7.61 9.64
C ALA A 176 4.83 7.08 10.92
N LEU A 177 5.23 7.60 12.10
CA LEU A 177 4.57 7.31 13.37
C LEU A 177 3.09 7.73 13.33
N LEU A 178 2.79 8.92 12.82
CA LEU A 178 1.43 9.42 12.62
C LEU A 178 0.67 8.75 11.47
N THR A 179 1.33 7.91 10.67
CA THR A 179 0.67 7.14 9.60
C THR A 179 0.25 5.76 10.10
N LYS A 180 1.15 5.03 10.76
CA LYS A 180 0.91 3.61 11.11
C LYS A 180 1.34 3.22 12.52
N GLY A 181 1.83 4.17 13.31
CA GLY A 181 2.25 3.91 14.68
C GLY A 181 3.73 3.53 14.86
N PRO A 182 4.10 2.98 16.01
CA PRO A 182 5.50 2.81 16.45
C PRO A 182 6.30 1.82 15.63
N VAL A 183 5.70 1.09 14.71
CA VAL A 183 6.39 0.11 13.85
C VAL A 183 7.51 0.74 13.01
N VAL A 184 7.48 2.06 12.73
CA VAL A 184 8.59 2.78 12.08
C VAL A 184 9.88 2.72 12.90
N ILE A 185 9.78 2.84 14.23
CA ILE A 185 10.93 2.77 15.13
C ILE A 185 11.55 1.37 15.06
N VAL A 186 10.70 0.34 15.00
CA VAL A 186 11.17 -1.04 14.86
C VAL A 186 11.86 -1.26 13.51
N LEU A 187 11.26 -0.83 12.40
CA LEU A 187 11.80 -1.11 11.07
C LEU A 187 13.08 -0.31 10.79
N VAL A 188 13.04 1.00 10.97
CA VAL A 188 14.19 1.88 10.68
C VAL A 188 15.25 1.73 11.77
N GLY A 189 14.85 1.75 13.04
CA GLY A 189 15.75 1.59 14.18
C GLY A 189 16.43 0.23 14.19
N GLY A 190 15.71 -0.86 13.88
CA GLY A 190 16.28 -2.20 13.77
C GLY A 190 17.35 -2.30 12.67
N ALA A 191 17.09 -1.73 11.48
CA ALA A 191 18.07 -1.70 10.40
C ALA A 191 19.36 -0.95 10.81
N LEU A 192 19.20 0.19 11.50
CA LEU A 192 20.32 0.96 12.02
C LEU A 192 21.07 0.21 13.13
N LEU A 193 20.36 -0.45 14.03
CA LEU A 193 20.95 -1.23 15.12
C LEU A 193 21.87 -2.33 14.58
N PHE A 194 21.40 -3.12 13.61
CA PHE A 194 22.22 -4.15 12.97
C PHE A 194 23.47 -3.60 12.28
N SER A 195 23.42 -2.35 11.84
CA SER A 195 24.55 -1.69 11.17
C SER A 195 25.59 -1.11 12.14
N LEU A 196 25.28 -0.99 13.44
CA LEU A 196 26.19 -0.43 14.45
C LEU A 196 27.54 -1.16 14.51
N TYR A 197 27.55 -2.48 14.27
CA TYR A 197 28.77 -3.26 14.22
C TYR A 197 29.81 -2.66 13.24
N PHE A 198 29.38 -2.21 12.07
CA PHE A 198 30.24 -1.60 11.05
C PHE A 198 30.65 -0.16 11.38
N ALA A 199 29.81 0.55 12.15
CA ALA A 199 30.10 1.92 12.55
C ALA A 199 30.99 2.02 13.80
N TRP A 200 30.93 1.01 14.68
CA TRP A 200 31.51 1.12 16.02
C TRP A 200 33.02 1.20 16.05
N SER A 201 33.68 0.47 15.15
CA SER A 201 35.13 0.42 15.06
C SER A 201 35.79 1.58 14.29
N ASP A 202 34.96 2.38 13.57
CA ASP A 202 35.50 3.50 12.78
C ASP A 202 35.44 4.82 13.57
N SER A 203 36.58 5.50 13.66
CA SER A 203 36.74 6.72 14.46
C SER A 203 35.97 7.94 13.96
N LYS A 204 35.58 7.97 12.67
CA LYS A 204 34.79 9.05 12.06
C LYS A 204 33.32 8.68 11.94
N LEU A 205 33.04 7.44 11.59
CA LEU A 205 31.67 6.99 11.33
C LEU A 205 30.83 6.92 12.61
N ARG A 206 31.41 6.38 13.71
CA ARG A 206 30.72 6.32 15.00
C ARG A 206 30.26 7.69 15.49
N PRO A 207 31.10 8.73 15.61
CA PRO A 207 30.64 10.04 16.05
C PRO A 207 29.64 10.68 15.07
N ALA A 208 29.79 10.50 13.75
CA ALA A 208 28.86 11.00 12.75
C ALA A 208 27.45 10.37 12.91
N LEU A 209 27.39 9.06 13.16
CA LEU A 209 26.15 8.32 13.42
C LEU A 209 25.52 8.77 14.74
N LEU A 210 26.30 8.81 15.83
CA LEU A 210 25.78 9.24 17.14
C LEU A 210 25.29 10.68 17.12
N ALA A 211 26.04 11.61 16.50
CA ALA A 211 25.62 13.01 16.35
C ALA A 211 24.34 13.16 15.52
N THR A 212 24.05 12.23 14.61
CA THR A 212 22.81 12.22 13.85
C THR A 212 21.67 11.65 14.68
N LEU A 213 21.82 10.47 15.28
CA LEU A 213 20.75 9.78 16.01
C LEU A 213 20.40 10.46 17.33
N PHE A 214 21.36 11.08 18.01
CA PHE A 214 21.15 11.79 19.27
C PHE A 214 21.10 13.32 19.10
N SER A 215 20.74 13.80 17.90
CA SER A 215 20.57 15.23 17.64
C SER A 215 19.42 15.82 18.47
N PRO A 216 19.66 16.79 19.37
CA PRO A 216 18.59 17.41 20.17
C PRO A 216 17.51 18.05 19.31
N ILE A 217 17.91 18.78 18.24
CA ILE A 217 16.97 19.41 17.30
C ILE A 217 16.17 18.35 16.55
N GLY A 218 16.79 17.21 16.22
CA GLY A 218 16.10 16.09 15.57
C GLY A 218 14.97 15.53 16.46
N TRP A 219 15.28 15.23 17.71
CA TRP A 219 14.28 14.72 18.66
C TRP A 219 13.20 15.74 19.00
N LEU A 220 13.56 17.04 19.12
CA LEU A 220 12.58 18.10 19.28
C LEU A 220 11.58 18.13 18.12
N VAL A 221 12.09 18.05 16.88
CA VAL A 221 11.26 18.04 15.66
C VAL A 221 10.40 16.77 15.60
N PHE A 222 10.96 15.60 15.90
CA PHE A 222 10.19 14.35 15.97
C PHE A 222 9.05 14.47 16.97
N ALA A 223 9.34 14.95 18.18
CA ALA A 223 8.34 15.15 19.21
C ALA A 223 7.28 16.17 18.78
N ALA A 224 7.68 17.31 18.22
CA ALA A 224 6.76 18.34 17.76
C ALA A 224 5.82 17.85 16.64
N VAL A 225 6.31 16.97 15.75
CA VAL A 225 5.48 16.40 14.68
C VAL A 225 4.53 15.32 15.21
N SER A 226 5.00 14.44 16.08
CA SER A 226 4.27 13.20 16.40
C SER A 226 3.47 13.26 17.71
N VAL A 227 4.03 13.83 18.78
CA VAL A 227 3.44 13.73 20.12
C VAL A 227 2.14 14.52 20.30
N PRO A 228 1.96 15.75 19.77
CA PRO A 228 0.79 16.58 20.05
C PRO A 228 -0.53 15.87 19.75
N TRP A 229 -0.62 15.18 18.60
CA TRP A 229 -1.85 14.49 18.24
C TRP A 229 -2.21 13.39 19.25
N PHE A 230 -1.24 12.56 19.63
CA PHE A 230 -1.51 11.47 20.61
C PHE A 230 -1.94 12.01 21.97
N VAL A 231 -1.37 13.12 22.43
CA VAL A 231 -1.76 13.76 23.70
C VAL A 231 -3.18 14.31 23.60
N ILE A 232 -3.48 15.09 22.58
CA ILE A 232 -4.77 15.75 22.43
C ILE A 232 -5.88 14.72 22.18
N VAL A 233 -5.67 13.74 21.29
CA VAL A 233 -6.71 12.72 20.98
C VAL A 233 -6.99 11.84 22.20
N ASN A 234 -5.98 11.50 23.01
CA ASN A 234 -6.18 10.70 24.22
C ASN A 234 -6.90 11.50 25.31
N SER A 235 -6.66 12.82 25.42
CA SER A 235 -7.39 13.71 26.33
C SER A 235 -8.86 13.86 25.93
N ALA A 236 -9.12 13.96 24.62
CA ALA A 236 -10.49 14.05 24.07
C ALA A 236 -11.24 12.71 24.12
N ASN A 237 -10.51 11.57 24.10
CA ASN A 237 -11.07 10.23 24.02
C ASN A 237 -10.35 9.29 25.01
N PRO A 238 -10.76 9.25 26.27
CA PRO A 238 -10.15 8.40 27.27
C PRO A 238 -10.10 6.92 26.87
N GLY A 239 -8.94 6.28 27.05
CA GLY A 239 -8.70 4.90 26.62
C GLY A 239 -8.14 4.74 25.20
N HIS A 240 -8.04 5.81 24.40
CA HIS A 240 -7.43 5.75 23.06
C HIS A 240 -6.00 5.19 23.10
N ALA A 241 -5.15 5.68 23.99
CA ALA A 241 -3.75 5.24 24.08
C ALA A 241 -3.64 3.74 24.41
N HIS A 242 -4.45 3.22 25.34
CA HIS A 242 -4.48 1.79 25.65
C HIS A 242 -4.91 0.96 24.44
N PHE A 243 -6.01 1.35 23.79
CA PHE A 243 -6.47 0.66 22.59
C PHE A 243 -5.41 0.66 21.49
N PHE A 244 -4.84 1.85 21.19
CA PHE A 244 -3.90 2.00 20.08
C PHE A 244 -2.56 1.30 20.35
N PHE A 245 -1.89 1.55 21.49
CA PHE A 245 -0.56 1.00 21.75
C PHE A 245 -0.60 -0.44 22.23
N TYR A 246 -1.56 -0.81 23.07
CA TYR A 246 -1.63 -2.16 23.62
C TYR A 246 -2.40 -3.11 22.68
N THR A 247 -3.68 -2.83 22.40
CA THR A 247 -4.53 -3.75 21.64
C THR A 247 -4.11 -3.84 20.16
N GLU A 248 -3.96 -2.69 19.48
CA GLU A 248 -3.66 -2.66 18.03
C GLU A 248 -2.20 -2.98 17.70
N HIS A 249 -1.25 -2.82 18.62
CA HIS A 249 0.14 -3.09 18.33
C HIS A 249 0.69 -4.28 19.10
N PHE A 250 0.61 -4.29 20.43
CA PHE A 250 1.22 -5.36 21.22
C PHE A 250 0.40 -6.66 21.18
N GLU A 251 -0.89 -6.62 21.52
CA GLU A 251 -1.76 -7.80 21.49
C GLU A 251 -1.86 -8.40 20.09
N ARG A 252 -2.02 -7.56 19.07
CA ARG A 252 -2.10 -7.99 17.66
C ARG A 252 -0.81 -8.64 17.17
N PHE A 253 0.36 -8.21 17.64
CA PHE A 253 1.63 -8.82 17.29
C PHE A 253 1.82 -10.19 17.97
N THR A 254 1.42 -10.32 19.24
CA THR A 254 1.67 -11.48 20.09
C THR A 254 0.60 -12.55 20.01
N THR A 255 -0.63 -12.19 19.61
CA THR A 255 -1.76 -13.13 19.56
C THR A 255 -2.26 -13.37 18.14
N HIS A 256 -2.92 -14.53 17.91
CA HIS A 256 -3.57 -14.85 16.63
C HIS A 256 -5.02 -14.34 16.53
N LYS A 257 -5.51 -13.58 17.49
CA LYS A 257 -6.91 -13.07 17.51
C LYS A 257 -7.29 -12.25 16.28
N HIS A 258 -6.32 -11.62 15.63
CA HIS A 258 -6.52 -10.80 14.43
C HIS A 258 -5.72 -11.31 13.22
N SER A 259 -5.53 -12.63 13.12
CA SER A 259 -4.87 -13.25 11.98
C SER A 259 -5.64 -12.95 10.69
N ARG A 260 -5.06 -12.11 9.81
CA ARG A 260 -5.70 -11.73 8.53
C ARG A 260 -5.24 -12.59 7.37
N GLN A 261 -3.97 -12.95 7.36
CA GLN A 261 -3.34 -13.82 6.36
C GLN A 261 -2.28 -14.66 7.07
N GLY A 262 -1.95 -15.80 6.49
CA GLY A 262 -1.02 -16.74 7.06
C GLY A 262 -1.46 -18.17 6.76
N SER A 263 -0.77 -19.13 7.32
CA SER A 263 -1.08 -20.56 7.18
C SER A 263 -1.26 -21.21 8.55
N ASN A 264 -2.18 -22.16 8.65
CA ASN A 264 -2.30 -23.02 9.84
C ASN A 264 -1.06 -23.93 10.03
N ASN A 265 -0.24 -24.09 8.99
CA ASN A 265 1.06 -24.77 9.10
C ASN A 265 2.11 -23.79 9.61
N PRO A 266 2.77 -24.03 10.77
CA PRO A 266 3.72 -23.09 11.38
C PRO A 266 4.94 -22.77 10.52
N ILE A 267 5.38 -23.71 9.67
CA ILE A 267 6.52 -23.50 8.77
C ILE A 267 6.11 -22.59 7.61
N LEU A 268 4.99 -22.90 6.95
CA LEU A 268 4.48 -22.09 5.85
C LEU A 268 4.09 -20.69 6.33
N ASP A 269 3.58 -20.56 7.55
CA ASP A 269 3.29 -19.27 8.15
C ASP A 269 4.54 -18.39 8.30
N LYS A 270 5.64 -18.96 8.82
CA LYS A 270 6.92 -18.23 8.94
C LYS A 270 7.54 -17.91 7.59
N LEU A 271 7.32 -18.72 6.57
CA LEU A 271 7.83 -18.53 5.22
C LEU A 271 6.91 -17.67 4.34
N TYR A 272 5.80 -17.15 4.86
CA TYR A 272 4.79 -16.39 4.11
C TYR A 272 5.38 -15.28 3.23
N PHE A 273 6.36 -14.53 3.72
CA PHE A 273 6.94 -13.42 2.97
C PHE A 273 7.97 -13.84 1.92
N VAL A 274 8.44 -15.08 1.90
CA VAL A 274 9.41 -15.54 0.89
C VAL A 274 8.79 -15.47 -0.52
N PRO A 275 7.66 -16.12 -0.81
CA PRO A 275 7.03 -15.99 -2.13
C PRO A 275 6.57 -14.57 -2.44
N VAL A 276 6.14 -13.79 -1.44
CA VAL A 276 5.74 -12.39 -1.61
C VAL A 276 6.92 -11.54 -2.11
N ILE A 277 8.11 -11.70 -1.54
CA ILE A 277 9.32 -10.98 -1.96
C ILE A 277 9.78 -11.45 -3.33
N LEU A 278 9.80 -12.77 -3.59
CA LEU A 278 10.24 -13.29 -4.89
C LEU A 278 9.35 -12.78 -6.02
N ALA A 279 8.04 -12.87 -5.87
CA ALA A 279 7.10 -12.32 -6.84
C ALA A 279 7.13 -10.79 -6.88
N GLY A 280 7.23 -10.15 -5.72
CA GLY A 280 7.19 -8.70 -5.57
C GLY A 280 8.37 -7.97 -6.20
N LEU A 281 9.54 -8.62 -6.28
CA LEU A 281 10.75 -8.06 -6.92
C LEU A 281 10.73 -8.18 -8.45
N LEU A 282 9.82 -8.95 -9.02
CA LEU A 282 9.74 -9.06 -10.48
C LEU A 282 9.45 -7.70 -11.13
N PRO A 283 10.09 -7.39 -12.28
CA PRO A 283 11.02 -8.19 -13.05
C PRO A 283 12.50 -7.87 -12.72
N TRP A 284 12.85 -7.57 -11.50
CA TRP A 284 14.21 -7.20 -11.04
C TRP A 284 14.85 -8.23 -10.11
N LEU A 285 14.22 -9.40 -9.95
CA LEU A 285 14.63 -10.42 -8.98
C LEU A 285 16.08 -10.86 -9.17
N SER A 286 16.46 -11.22 -10.39
CA SER A 286 17.82 -11.68 -10.70
C SER A 286 18.85 -10.56 -10.54
N ALA A 287 18.51 -9.32 -10.90
CA ALA A 287 19.34 -8.15 -10.68
C ALA A 287 19.59 -7.92 -9.18
N CYS A 288 18.53 -8.00 -8.38
CA CYS A 288 18.61 -7.91 -6.93
C CYS A 288 19.48 -9.00 -6.31
N PHE A 289 19.34 -10.24 -6.78
CA PHE A 289 20.15 -11.36 -6.30
C PHE A 289 21.64 -11.17 -6.60
N VAL A 290 21.97 -10.77 -7.82
CA VAL A 290 23.37 -10.53 -8.22
C VAL A 290 23.96 -9.33 -7.49
N GLY A 291 23.19 -8.23 -7.41
CA GLY A 291 23.60 -7.03 -6.66
C GLY A 291 23.86 -7.34 -5.19
N ALA A 292 22.94 -8.07 -4.53
CA ALA A 292 23.12 -8.50 -3.14
C ALA A 292 24.37 -9.38 -2.96
N LYS A 293 24.59 -10.37 -3.83
CA LYS A 293 25.78 -11.23 -3.80
C LYS A 293 27.08 -10.42 -3.93
N ARG A 294 27.12 -9.43 -4.84
CA ARG A 294 28.28 -8.53 -5.01
C ARG A 294 28.45 -7.62 -3.80
N ALA A 295 27.37 -7.08 -3.25
CA ALA A 295 27.38 -6.22 -2.06
C ALA A 295 27.88 -6.97 -0.82
N ILE A 296 27.43 -8.22 -0.59
CA ILE A 296 27.92 -9.07 0.51
C ILE A 296 29.42 -9.35 0.35
N ARG A 297 29.88 -9.66 -0.86
CA ARG A 297 31.32 -9.84 -1.14
C ARG A 297 32.12 -8.55 -0.91
N PHE A 298 31.54 -7.38 -1.22
CA PHE A 298 32.16 -6.09 -0.97
C PHE A 298 32.38 -5.85 0.53
N ILE A 299 31.40 -6.16 1.37
CA ILE A 299 31.54 -6.07 2.83
C ILE A 299 32.61 -7.03 3.36
N GLY A 300 32.62 -8.29 2.87
CA GLY A 300 33.50 -9.35 3.35
C GLY A 300 34.98 -9.21 2.93
N LYS A 301 35.31 -8.39 1.92
CA LYS A 301 36.68 -8.17 1.49
C LYS A 301 37.42 -7.24 2.46
N SER A 302 38.17 -7.80 3.41
CA SER A 302 39.02 -7.02 4.34
C SER A 302 40.20 -6.32 3.67
N LYS A 303 40.59 -6.73 2.45
CA LYS A 303 41.74 -6.23 1.68
C LYS A 303 41.34 -5.51 0.37
N GLY A 304 40.18 -4.84 0.32
CA GLY A 304 39.83 -3.97 -0.82
C GLY A 304 40.67 -2.68 -0.82
N PRO A 305 40.65 -1.89 -1.91
CA PRO A 305 41.41 -0.63 -1.96
C PRO A 305 41.07 0.22 -0.72
N ARG A 306 42.11 0.65 -0.02
CA ARG A 306 42.00 1.51 1.18
C ARG A 306 41.68 2.95 0.74
N THR A 307 40.49 3.15 0.12
CA THR A 307 39.97 4.50 -0.10
C THR A 307 39.48 5.06 1.23
N PRO A 308 39.65 6.35 1.50
CA PRO A 308 39.17 7.00 2.74
C PRO A 308 37.66 6.75 3.03
N GLU A 309 36.84 6.54 2.00
CA GLU A 309 35.42 6.30 2.12
C GLU A 309 35.02 4.81 2.25
N ALA A 310 35.98 3.88 2.23
CA ALA A 310 35.65 2.44 2.28
C ALA A 310 34.81 2.03 3.53
N PRO A 311 35.09 2.54 4.76
CA PRO A 311 34.30 2.22 5.94
C PRO A 311 32.83 2.72 5.80
N LEU A 312 32.67 3.96 5.34
CA LEU A 312 31.35 4.56 5.11
C LEU A 312 30.52 3.76 4.10
N ASN A 313 31.13 3.39 2.96
CA ASN A 313 30.41 2.62 1.92
C ASN A 313 30.03 1.21 2.40
N ARG A 314 30.89 0.55 3.22
CA ARG A 314 30.54 -0.73 3.84
C ARG A 314 29.38 -0.59 4.81
N TRP A 315 29.38 0.46 5.63
CA TRP A 315 28.27 0.75 6.53
C TRP A 315 26.98 0.99 5.76
N VAL A 316 26.99 1.81 4.72
CA VAL A 316 25.79 2.07 3.88
C VAL A 316 25.23 0.75 3.33
N VAL A 317 26.09 -0.12 2.77
CA VAL A 317 25.66 -1.43 2.26
C VAL A 317 25.08 -2.29 3.39
N ALA A 318 25.71 -2.30 4.56
CA ALA A 318 25.23 -3.06 5.72
C ALA A 318 23.85 -2.58 6.20
N VAL A 319 23.65 -1.25 6.28
CA VAL A 319 22.33 -0.65 6.59
C VAL A 319 21.27 -1.09 5.59
N LEU A 320 21.57 -1.03 4.29
CA LEU A 320 20.61 -1.39 3.25
C LEU A 320 20.28 -2.89 3.23
N LEU A 321 21.26 -3.77 3.45
CA LEU A 321 21.03 -5.20 3.60
C LEU A 321 20.22 -5.50 4.86
N ALA A 322 20.50 -4.82 5.98
CA ALA A 322 19.71 -4.94 7.19
C ALA A 322 18.26 -4.43 6.98
N ALA A 323 18.09 -3.29 6.29
CA ALA A 323 16.77 -2.73 5.96
C ALA A 323 15.97 -3.62 4.98
N PHE A 324 16.64 -4.45 4.19
CA PHE A 324 15.98 -5.49 3.40
C PHE A 324 15.56 -6.68 4.27
N LEU A 325 16.46 -7.23 5.08
CA LEU A 325 16.22 -8.48 5.80
C LEU A 325 15.36 -8.30 7.05
N TRP A 326 15.57 -7.22 7.79
CA TRP A 326 14.94 -7.03 9.10
C TRP A 326 13.40 -6.98 9.05
N PRO A 327 12.74 -6.23 8.16
CA PRO A 327 11.27 -6.25 8.08
C PRO A 327 10.72 -7.65 7.77
N ILE A 328 11.40 -8.43 6.92
CA ILE A 328 11.00 -9.80 6.58
C ILE A 328 11.04 -10.67 7.83
N LEU A 329 12.14 -10.63 8.59
CA LEU A 329 12.30 -11.41 9.82
C LEU A 329 11.28 -11.00 10.88
N PHE A 330 11.13 -9.69 11.10
CA PHE A 330 10.21 -9.14 12.09
C PHE A 330 8.74 -9.54 11.80
N PHE A 331 8.27 -9.34 10.58
CA PHE A 331 6.89 -9.70 10.25
C PHE A 331 6.67 -11.21 10.07
N SER A 332 7.70 -11.99 9.75
CA SER A 332 7.60 -13.45 9.77
C SER A 332 7.37 -14.00 11.19
N ALA A 333 7.83 -13.28 12.21
CA ALA A 333 7.58 -13.62 13.62
C ALA A 333 6.19 -13.15 14.11
N SER A 334 5.52 -12.22 13.40
CA SER A 334 4.22 -11.69 13.78
C SER A 334 3.08 -12.69 13.56
N GLY A 335 2.08 -12.67 14.46
CA GLY A 335 0.84 -13.43 14.31
C GLY A 335 -0.11 -12.90 13.22
N SER A 336 0.05 -11.64 12.77
CA SER A 336 -0.75 -11.03 11.70
C SER A 336 0.13 -10.63 10.54
N LYS A 337 -0.18 -11.14 9.33
CA LYS A 337 0.61 -10.93 8.12
C LYS A 337 -0.24 -10.30 7.02
N LEU A 338 0.33 -9.35 6.28
CA LEU A 338 -0.25 -8.78 5.06
C LEU A 338 0.86 -8.55 4.04
N ILE A 339 0.55 -8.77 2.77
CA ILE A 339 1.48 -8.58 1.65
C ILE A 339 2.22 -7.24 1.70
N PRO A 340 1.56 -6.07 1.94
CA PRO A 340 2.24 -4.79 1.90
C PRO A 340 3.20 -4.52 3.08
N TYR A 341 3.23 -5.35 4.13
CA TYR A 341 4.12 -5.11 5.29
C TYR A 341 5.60 -5.10 4.93
N VAL A 342 5.99 -5.82 3.87
CA VAL A 342 7.37 -5.89 3.40
C VAL A 342 7.71 -4.92 2.26
N MET A 343 6.81 -4.00 1.91
CA MET A 343 7.11 -2.93 0.94
C MET A 343 8.38 -2.13 1.27
N PRO A 344 8.65 -1.74 2.55
CA PRO A 344 9.84 -0.95 2.86
C PRO A 344 11.16 -1.61 2.52
N CYS A 345 11.22 -2.95 2.44
CA CYS A 345 12.47 -3.65 2.17
C CYS A 345 12.88 -3.65 0.69
N ILE A 346 11.96 -3.38 -0.24
CA ILE A 346 12.22 -3.44 -1.68
C ILE A 346 13.26 -2.38 -2.13
N VAL A 347 13.06 -1.13 -1.72
CA VAL A 347 13.89 0.01 -2.16
C VAL A 347 15.37 -0.14 -1.79
N PRO A 348 15.74 -0.56 -0.55
CA PRO A 348 17.13 -0.82 -0.19
C PRO A 348 17.80 -1.83 -1.11
N LEU A 349 17.11 -2.91 -1.45
CA LEU A 349 17.66 -3.96 -2.32
C LEU A 349 17.78 -3.50 -3.78
N ILE A 350 16.80 -2.75 -4.30
CA ILE A 350 16.86 -2.13 -5.63
C ILE A 350 18.04 -1.15 -5.73
N ALA A 351 18.27 -0.32 -4.72
CA ALA A 351 19.41 0.60 -4.72
C ALA A 351 20.75 -0.15 -4.80
N ILE A 352 20.89 -1.26 -4.06
CA ILE A 352 22.05 -2.15 -4.13
C ILE A 352 22.15 -2.76 -5.54
N ALA A 353 21.05 -3.29 -6.09
CA ALA A 353 21.05 -3.91 -7.41
C ALA A 353 21.60 -2.94 -8.47
N VAL A 354 21.04 -1.72 -8.53
CA VAL A 354 21.43 -0.70 -9.52
C VAL A 354 22.86 -0.20 -9.33
N ALA A 355 23.37 -0.18 -8.09
CA ALA A 355 24.74 0.28 -7.82
C ALA A 355 25.79 -0.79 -8.08
N PHE A 356 25.49 -2.06 -7.82
CA PHE A 356 26.45 -3.16 -7.89
C PHE A 356 26.35 -4.01 -9.16
N GLU A 357 25.28 -3.87 -9.95
CA GLU A 357 25.15 -4.56 -11.22
C GLU A 357 25.71 -3.70 -12.36
N ARG A 358 27.02 -3.87 -12.63
CA ARG A 358 27.68 -3.33 -13.84
C ARG A 358 27.99 -4.50 -14.75
N ASP A 359 27.48 -4.48 -15.97
CA ASP A 359 28.02 -5.27 -17.05
C ASP A 359 29.22 -4.53 -17.66
N ASP A 360 30.19 -5.28 -18.20
CA ASP A 360 31.39 -4.72 -18.84
C ASP A 360 31.06 -3.76 -20.00
N ASP A 361 29.89 -3.91 -20.60
CA ASP A 361 29.35 -3.03 -21.65
C ASP A 361 28.58 -1.82 -21.12
N GLY A 362 28.56 -1.59 -19.80
CA GLY A 362 27.82 -0.49 -19.16
C GLY A 362 26.31 -0.57 -19.30
N PHE A 363 25.78 -1.72 -19.72
CA PHE A 363 24.37 -1.97 -19.95
C PHE A 363 23.74 -2.64 -18.73
N LEU A 364 22.68 -2.07 -18.27
CA LEU A 364 21.89 -2.49 -17.13
C LEU A 364 21.24 -3.88 -17.32
N PRO A 365 20.62 -4.42 -16.27
CA PRO A 365 20.06 -5.76 -16.17
C PRO A 365 18.90 -6.07 -17.14
N PHE A 366 18.82 -5.40 -18.31
CA PHE A 366 17.74 -5.61 -19.27
C PHE A 366 17.63 -7.03 -19.77
N LYS A 367 18.78 -7.67 -20.03
CA LYS A 367 18.79 -9.05 -20.49
C LYS A 367 18.18 -9.97 -19.45
N ARG A 368 18.51 -9.76 -18.16
CA ARG A 368 17.98 -10.57 -17.06
C ARG A 368 16.51 -10.27 -16.80
N SER A 369 16.16 -8.98 -16.69
CA SER A 369 14.77 -8.56 -16.59
C SER A 369 13.95 -9.01 -17.81
N GLY A 370 14.55 -9.00 -19.01
CA GLY A 370 13.93 -9.54 -20.22
C GLY A 370 13.63 -11.04 -20.10
N ILE A 371 14.55 -11.83 -19.53
CA ILE A 371 14.31 -13.26 -19.28
C ILE A 371 13.16 -13.45 -18.28
N GLU A 372 13.13 -12.67 -17.21
CA GLU A 372 12.05 -12.74 -16.20
C GLU A 372 10.70 -12.37 -16.82
N MET A 373 10.63 -11.30 -17.62
CA MET A 373 9.41 -10.90 -18.32
C MET A 373 8.96 -11.96 -19.34
N LEU A 374 9.88 -12.57 -20.09
CA LEU A 374 9.58 -13.66 -21.00
C LEU A 374 9.00 -14.86 -20.26
N SER A 375 9.61 -15.24 -19.14
CA SER A 375 9.14 -16.37 -18.30
C SER A 375 7.74 -16.11 -17.74
N LEU A 376 7.50 -14.89 -17.22
CA LEU A 376 6.17 -14.48 -16.77
C LEU A 376 5.14 -14.48 -17.91
N GLY A 377 5.53 -13.99 -19.08
CA GLY A 377 4.67 -13.98 -20.26
C GLY A 377 4.27 -15.39 -20.70
N ILE A 378 5.18 -16.34 -20.66
CA ILE A 378 4.89 -17.77 -20.94
C ILE A 378 3.94 -18.36 -19.91
N ILE A 379 4.15 -18.07 -18.61
CA ILE A 379 3.26 -18.52 -17.52
C ILE A 379 1.86 -17.93 -17.71
N PHE A 380 1.75 -16.64 -18.03
CA PHE A 380 0.46 -16.00 -18.27
C PHE A 380 -0.22 -16.52 -19.53
N LEU A 381 0.54 -16.85 -20.59
CA LEU A 381 0.01 -17.47 -21.79
C LEU A 381 -0.59 -18.85 -21.47
N ALA A 382 0.13 -19.67 -20.71
CA ALA A 382 -0.38 -20.97 -20.27
C ALA A 382 -1.65 -20.84 -19.42
N ALA A 383 -1.69 -19.84 -18.51
CA ALA A 383 -2.88 -19.55 -17.70
C ALA A 383 -4.06 -19.08 -18.57
N ALA A 384 -3.81 -18.18 -19.55
CA ALA A 384 -4.85 -17.71 -20.46
C ALA A 384 -5.44 -18.86 -21.30
N LEU A 385 -4.58 -19.71 -21.86
CA LEU A 385 -5.00 -20.91 -22.61
C LEU A 385 -5.80 -21.87 -21.73
N ALA A 386 -5.39 -22.07 -20.49
CA ALA A 386 -6.14 -22.89 -19.54
C ALA A 386 -7.55 -22.32 -19.30
N VAL A 387 -7.68 -21.00 -19.07
CA VAL A 387 -8.97 -20.33 -18.90
C VAL A 387 -9.86 -20.42 -20.14
N LEU A 388 -9.27 -20.32 -21.33
CA LEU A 388 -10.03 -20.32 -22.60
C LEU A 388 -10.44 -21.75 -23.03
N ILE A 389 -9.57 -22.75 -22.77
CA ILE A 389 -9.76 -24.15 -23.25
C ILE A 389 -10.51 -24.99 -22.21
N PHE A 390 -10.33 -24.72 -20.91
CA PHE A 390 -10.88 -25.55 -19.81
C PHE A 390 -12.40 -25.77 -19.89
N PRO A 391 -13.25 -24.82 -20.30
CA PRO A 391 -14.69 -25.01 -20.45
C PRO A 391 -15.07 -26.08 -21.46
N GLY A 392 -14.26 -26.26 -22.50
CA GLY A 392 -14.46 -27.33 -23.48
C GLY A 392 -14.08 -28.72 -22.97
N LEU A 393 -13.36 -28.80 -21.83
CA LEU A 393 -12.84 -30.02 -21.27
C LEU A 393 -13.66 -30.56 -20.08
N THR A 394 -14.41 -29.70 -19.39
CA THR A 394 -15.20 -30.10 -18.20
C THR A 394 -16.56 -29.35 -18.15
N SER A 395 -17.60 -30.05 -17.68
CA SER A 395 -18.93 -29.47 -17.49
C SER A 395 -19.04 -28.53 -16.26
N SER A 396 -18.04 -28.53 -15.38
CA SER A 396 -18.01 -27.72 -14.16
C SER A 396 -16.59 -27.20 -13.91
N PRO A 397 -16.23 -26.06 -14.53
CA PRO A 397 -14.90 -25.46 -14.33
C PRO A 397 -14.74 -24.95 -12.89
N PRO A 398 -13.51 -24.92 -12.34
CA PRO A 398 -13.25 -24.27 -11.07
C PRO A 398 -13.79 -22.84 -11.04
N LYS A 399 -14.29 -22.41 -9.86
CA LYS A 399 -14.94 -21.09 -9.72
C LYS A 399 -14.08 -19.93 -10.25
N TRP A 400 -12.77 -19.93 -10.00
CA TRP A 400 -11.88 -18.87 -10.47
C TRP A 400 -11.78 -18.81 -12.00
N VAL A 401 -11.94 -19.96 -12.71
CA VAL A 401 -12.00 -20.00 -14.19
C VAL A 401 -13.30 -19.37 -14.67
N ALA A 402 -14.43 -19.72 -14.06
CA ALA A 402 -15.72 -19.15 -14.38
C ALA A 402 -15.76 -17.63 -14.16
N ASP A 403 -15.21 -17.14 -13.03
CA ASP A 403 -15.11 -15.72 -12.72
C ASP A 403 -14.26 -14.97 -13.77
N LEU A 404 -13.14 -15.55 -14.23
CA LEU A 404 -12.29 -14.97 -15.27
C LEU A 404 -12.96 -14.97 -16.64
N GLN A 405 -13.81 -15.93 -16.94
CA GLN A 405 -14.56 -15.96 -18.19
C GLN A 405 -15.66 -14.90 -18.23
N HIS A 406 -16.42 -14.74 -17.15
CA HIS A 406 -17.43 -13.69 -17.04
C HIS A 406 -16.87 -12.27 -17.20
N SER A 407 -15.61 -12.06 -16.79
CA SER A 407 -14.93 -10.76 -16.88
C SER A 407 -14.10 -10.58 -18.14
N ASN A 408 -14.17 -11.48 -19.13
CA ASN A 408 -13.22 -11.54 -20.25
C ASN A 408 -11.74 -11.65 -19.79
N GLY A 409 -11.51 -12.16 -18.60
CA GLY A 409 -10.19 -12.22 -17.95
C GLY A 409 -9.18 -13.00 -18.76
N GLY A 410 -9.60 -14.10 -19.43
CA GLY A 410 -8.77 -14.88 -20.32
C GLY A 410 -8.16 -14.05 -21.44
N LEU A 411 -8.95 -13.17 -22.08
CA LEU A 411 -8.47 -12.26 -23.13
C LEU A 411 -7.46 -11.25 -22.58
N TRP A 412 -7.74 -10.65 -21.41
CA TRP A 412 -6.81 -9.71 -20.78
C TRP A 412 -5.49 -10.36 -20.38
N ILE A 413 -5.53 -11.58 -19.81
CA ILE A 413 -4.33 -12.34 -19.49
C ILE A 413 -3.55 -12.69 -20.76
N LEU A 414 -4.23 -13.03 -21.85
CA LEU A 414 -3.62 -13.29 -23.15
C LEU A 414 -2.90 -12.06 -23.71
N LEU A 415 -3.54 -10.90 -23.71
CA LEU A 415 -2.94 -9.63 -24.15
C LEU A 415 -1.70 -9.26 -23.32
N LEU A 416 -1.78 -9.41 -22.00
CA LEU A 416 -0.64 -9.18 -21.10
C LEU A 416 0.49 -10.16 -21.37
N SER A 417 0.20 -11.44 -21.65
CA SER A 417 1.20 -12.44 -21.96
C SER A 417 1.99 -12.09 -23.23
N PHE A 418 1.33 -11.71 -24.31
CA PHE A 418 1.99 -11.26 -25.54
C PHE A 418 2.84 -10.01 -25.31
N GLY A 419 2.34 -9.05 -24.53
CA GLY A 419 3.11 -7.87 -24.14
C GLY A 419 4.39 -8.22 -23.38
N LEU A 420 4.29 -9.07 -22.36
CA LEU A 420 5.44 -9.54 -21.57
C LEU A 420 6.44 -10.31 -22.40
N ILE A 421 5.98 -11.23 -23.27
CA ILE A 421 6.83 -11.98 -24.20
C ILE A 421 7.56 -11.03 -25.14
N SER A 422 6.85 -10.07 -25.73
CA SER A 422 7.43 -9.12 -26.69
C SER A 422 8.51 -8.25 -26.04
N VAL A 423 8.24 -7.66 -24.88
CA VAL A 423 9.21 -6.83 -24.13
C VAL A 423 10.35 -7.69 -23.61
N GLY A 424 10.08 -8.92 -23.19
CA GLY A 424 11.08 -9.88 -22.75
C GLY A 424 12.05 -10.26 -23.87
N LEU A 425 11.56 -10.66 -25.00
CA LEU A 425 12.38 -11.00 -26.19
C LEU A 425 13.20 -9.80 -26.67
N TRP A 426 12.60 -8.62 -26.64
CA TRP A 426 13.31 -7.40 -27.01
C TRP A 426 14.44 -7.08 -26.04
N GLY A 427 14.21 -7.20 -24.72
CA GLY A 427 15.25 -7.05 -23.70
C GLY A 427 16.41 -8.04 -23.84
N ILE A 428 16.12 -9.31 -24.21
CA ILE A 428 17.13 -10.35 -24.41
C ILE A 428 17.98 -10.07 -25.65
N ARG A 429 17.35 -9.68 -26.76
CA ARG A 429 18.04 -9.44 -28.04
C ARG A 429 18.93 -8.21 -28.06
N GLY A 430 18.70 -7.25 -27.15
CA GLY A 430 19.52 -6.02 -27.07
C GLY A 430 19.46 -5.12 -28.30
N MET A 431 18.60 -5.44 -29.30
CA MET A 431 18.60 -4.79 -30.61
C MET A 431 18.12 -3.33 -30.52
N GLY A 432 19.07 -2.37 -30.54
CA GLY A 432 18.78 -0.93 -30.72
C GLY A 432 17.97 -0.29 -29.60
N LEU A 433 17.86 -0.95 -28.44
CA LEU A 433 17.13 -0.46 -27.29
C LEU A 433 17.89 0.66 -26.62
N THR A 434 17.37 1.87 -26.79
CA THR A 434 17.73 2.92 -25.84
C THR A 434 16.97 2.68 -24.53
N ALA A 435 17.64 2.90 -23.41
CA ALA A 435 17.06 2.83 -22.08
C ALA A 435 15.67 3.47 -21.96
N PRO A 436 15.38 4.67 -22.50
CA PRO A 436 14.05 5.27 -22.45
C PRO A 436 12.96 4.47 -23.16
N ARG A 437 13.26 3.83 -24.29
CA ARG A 437 12.27 3.02 -25.02
C ARG A 437 11.85 1.80 -24.22
N TRP A 438 12.81 1.11 -23.61
CA TRP A 438 12.50 -0.04 -22.77
C TRP A 438 11.66 0.36 -21.53
N MET A 439 12.02 1.48 -20.87
CA MET A 439 11.22 2.02 -19.77
C MET A 439 9.79 2.33 -20.19
N ALA A 440 9.60 2.95 -21.37
CA ALA A 440 8.28 3.29 -21.89
C ALA A 440 7.42 2.04 -22.13
N TRP A 441 7.97 1.01 -22.77
CA TRP A 441 7.24 -0.24 -22.99
C TRP A 441 6.90 -0.97 -21.69
N HIS A 442 7.83 -1.01 -20.75
CA HIS A 442 7.56 -1.61 -19.44
C HIS A 442 6.48 -0.83 -18.68
N ALA A 443 6.54 0.50 -18.67
CA ALA A 443 5.51 1.34 -18.07
C ALA A 443 4.14 1.11 -18.73
N THR A 444 4.08 0.99 -20.05
CA THR A 444 2.85 0.66 -20.78
C THR A 444 2.26 -0.68 -20.32
N LEU A 445 3.09 -1.71 -20.14
CA LEU A 445 2.63 -3.01 -19.64
C LEU A 445 2.06 -2.91 -18.21
N LEU A 446 2.64 -2.11 -17.34
CA LEU A 446 2.14 -1.90 -16.00
C LEU A 446 0.79 -1.16 -15.99
N ILE A 447 0.62 -0.17 -16.87
CA ILE A 447 -0.67 0.50 -17.07
C ILE A 447 -1.73 -0.49 -17.59
N LEU A 448 -1.38 -1.30 -18.58
CA LEU A 448 -2.26 -2.36 -19.09
C LEU A 448 -2.61 -3.38 -18.01
N LEU A 449 -1.67 -3.73 -17.15
CA LEU A 449 -1.92 -4.60 -15.98
C LEU A 449 -2.96 -3.98 -15.02
N THR A 450 -2.88 -2.66 -14.76
CA THR A 450 -3.87 -1.96 -13.93
C THR A 450 -5.26 -2.00 -14.59
N ILE A 451 -5.34 -1.75 -15.89
CA ILE A 451 -6.61 -1.79 -16.64
C ILE A 451 -7.17 -3.23 -16.63
N ALA A 452 -6.31 -4.22 -16.90
CA ALA A 452 -6.73 -5.63 -16.86
C ALA A 452 -7.23 -6.05 -15.47
N ALA A 453 -6.52 -5.67 -14.42
CA ALA A 453 -6.93 -5.94 -13.03
C ALA A 453 -8.30 -5.31 -12.72
N GLN A 454 -8.57 -4.09 -13.25
CA GLN A 454 -9.88 -3.44 -13.13
C GLN A 454 -10.98 -4.20 -13.90
N GLN A 455 -10.71 -4.63 -15.12
CA GLN A 455 -11.68 -5.38 -15.94
C GLN A 455 -12.00 -6.75 -15.34
N ILE A 456 -10.98 -7.45 -14.83
CA ILE A 456 -11.13 -8.78 -14.24
C ILE A 456 -11.84 -8.72 -12.87
N ASN A 457 -11.50 -7.73 -12.04
CA ASN A 457 -11.90 -7.73 -10.63
C ASN A 457 -12.84 -6.57 -10.26
N GLY A 458 -13.10 -5.63 -11.17
CA GLY A 458 -13.88 -4.42 -10.87
C GLY A 458 -15.30 -4.72 -10.37
N ALA A 459 -16.02 -5.60 -11.05
CA ALA A 459 -17.36 -6.01 -10.66
C ALA A 459 -17.41 -6.73 -9.28
N ASN A 460 -16.30 -7.37 -8.89
CA ASN A 460 -16.18 -8.05 -7.61
C ASN A 460 -15.68 -7.13 -6.47
N SER A 461 -15.06 -6.01 -6.81
CA SER A 461 -14.34 -5.16 -5.86
C SER A 461 -14.93 -3.76 -5.71
N SER A 462 -15.95 -3.36 -6.50
CA SER A 462 -16.60 -2.06 -6.40
C SER A 462 -18.12 -2.21 -6.45
N ILE A 463 -18.82 -1.28 -5.79
CA ILE A 463 -20.27 -1.13 -5.84
C ILE A 463 -20.70 0.11 -6.64
N ASP A 464 -19.76 0.82 -7.24
CA ASP A 464 -20.02 2.08 -7.96
C ASP A 464 -21.06 1.90 -9.07
N SER A 465 -20.97 0.80 -9.84
CA SER A 465 -21.93 0.50 -10.91
C SER A 465 -23.34 0.25 -10.40
N LEU A 466 -23.50 -0.32 -9.20
CA LEU A 466 -24.78 -0.53 -8.56
C LEU A 466 -25.35 0.82 -8.06
N ILE A 467 -24.55 1.61 -7.37
CA ILE A 467 -24.98 2.92 -6.86
C ILE A 467 -25.35 3.87 -7.99
N ALA A 468 -24.67 3.80 -9.14
CA ALA A 468 -25.01 4.61 -10.33
C ALA A 468 -26.42 4.34 -10.90
N LYS A 469 -27.10 3.27 -10.50
CA LYS A 469 -28.49 2.96 -10.86
C LYS A 469 -29.52 3.65 -9.95
N ALA A 470 -29.08 4.11 -8.79
CA ALA A 470 -29.97 4.84 -7.88
C ALA A 470 -30.22 6.26 -8.39
N PRO A 471 -31.38 6.84 -8.11
CA PRO A 471 -31.69 8.22 -8.48
C PRO A 471 -30.78 9.20 -7.72
N SER A 472 -30.62 10.41 -8.26
CA SER A 472 -29.79 11.47 -7.67
C SER A 472 -30.44 12.21 -6.49
N GLU A 473 -31.68 11.90 -6.16
CA GLU A 473 -32.40 12.45 -5.01
C GLU A 473 -31.86 11.88 -3.68
N LYS A 474 -32.29 12.48 -2.58
CA LYS A 474 -31.91 12.01 -1.23
C LYS A 474 -32.51 10.63 -0.98
N ILE A 475 -31.68 9.70 -0.52
CA ILE A 475 -32.03 8.31 -0.27
C ILE A 475 -31.58 7.92 1.14
N GLN A 476 -32.40 7.13 1.85
CA GLN A 476 -31.98 6.46 3.08
C GLN A 476 -31.34 5.12 2.74
N TRP A 477 -30.04 4.98 3.02
CA TRP A 477 -29.28 3.81 2.63
C TRP A 477 -29.09 2.80 3.74
N ILE A 478 -29.20 1.51 3.38
CA ILE A 478 -28.92 0.37 4.25
C ILE A 478 -27.78 -0.45 3.65
N SER A 479 -26.79 -0.80 4.50
CA SER A 479 -25.76 -1.81 4.21
C SER A 479 -26.16 -3.11 4.90
N HIS A 480 -26.42 -4.18 4.15
CA HIS A 480 -26.99 -5.42 4.68
C HIS A 480 -26.06 -6.61 4.53
N GLY A 481 -25.89 -7.36 5.62
CA GLY A 481 -25.09 -8.59 5.67
C GLY A 481 -23.57 -8.40 5.51
N ASN A 482 -23.16 -7.18 5.21
CA ASN A 482 -21.77 -6.71 5.18
C ASN A 482 -21.78 -5.19 5.37
N TYR A 483 -20.74 -4.64 5.99
CA TYR A 483 -20.49 -3.20 5.94
C TYR A 483 -19.74 -2.87 4.65
N PHE A 484 -20.45 -2.33 3.65
CA PHE A 484 -19.86 -1.89 2.39
C PHE A 484 -19.16 -0.55 2.60
N GLN A 485 -17.87 -0.58 2.87
CA GLN A 485 -17.08 0.56 3.36
C GLN A 485 -17.02 1.76 2.39
N ALA A 486 -17.23 1.54 1.08
CA ALA A 486 -17.31 2.64 0.12
C ALA A 486 -18.71 3.26 0.03
N LEU A 487 -19.76 2.62 0.57
CA LEU A 487 -21.12 3.12 0.43
C LEU A 487 -21.30 4.52 1.02
N PRO A 488 -20.87 4.82 2.28
CA PRO A 488 -20.98 6.17 2.83
C PRO A 488 -20.26 7.23 1.99
N PHE A 489 -19.07 6.90 1.46
CA PHE A 489 -18.30 7.79 0.59
C PHE A 489 -19.03 8.10 -0.71
N LEU A 490 -19.65 7.09 -1.33
CA LEU A 490 -20.34 7.23 -2.62
C LEU A 490 -21.64 8.00 -2.47
N VAL A 491 -22.39 7.75 -1.40
CA VAL A 491 -23.68 8.42 -1.13
C VAL A 491 -23.56 9.70 -0.33
N LYS A 492 -22.34 9.99 0.18
CA LYS A 492 -21.99 11.20 0.97
C LYS A 492 -22.83 11.38 2.23
N ASP A 493 -23.27 10.28 2.83
CA ASP A 493 -24.15 10.29 4.00
C ASP A 493 -23.83 9.11 4.92
N ARG A 494 -24.30 9.21 6.18
CA ARG A 494 -24.28 8.11 7.14
C ARG A 494 -25.32 7.06 6.72
N ILE A 495 -24.95 5.80 6.80
CA ILE A 495 -25.81 4.68 6.41
C ILE A 495 -26.20 3.80 7.59
N THR A 496 -27.38 3.17 7.52
CA THR A 496 -27.80 2.14 8.49
C THR A 496 -27.14 0.81 8.15
N VAL A 497 -26.62 0.11 9.16
CA VAL A 497 -25.92 -1.19 9.00
C VAL A 497 -26.73 -2.29 9.63
N VAL A 498 -27.07 -3.34 8.85
CA VAL A 498 -27.87 -4.49 9.28
C VAL A 498 -27.07 -5.78 9.10
N GLY A 499 -26.93 -6.56 10.18
CA GLY A 499 -26.34 -7.89 10.15
C GLY A 499 -24.82 -7.98 10.15
N ALA A 500 -24.07 -6.85 10.15
CA ALA A 500 -22.60 -6.89 10.19
C ALA A 500 -21.99 -5.56 10.61
N THR A 501 -21.58 -5.45 11.85
CA THR A 501 -20.89 -4.24 12.35
C THR A 501 -19.37 -4.27 12.10
N GLY A 502 -18.76 -5.47 12.00
CA GLY A 502 -17.35 -5.63 11.68
C GLY A 502 -16.41 -4.72 12.49
N GLU A 503 -15.59 -3.95 11.79
CA GLU A 503 -14.62 -3.01 12.37
C GLU A 503 -15.24 -1.75 13.01
N LEU A 504 -16.53 -1.47 12.76
CA LEU A 504 -17.25 -0.37 13.42
C LEU A 504 -17.58 -0.67 14.89
N ARG A 505 -17.44 -1.93 15.34
CA ARG A 505 -17.88 -2.39 16.66
C ARG A 505 -17.29 -1.54 17.79
N PHE A 506 -16.01 -1.22 17.74
CA PHE A 506 -15.34 -0.41 18.75
C PHE A 506 -15.99 0.97 18.94
N GLY A 507 -16.29 1.65 17.83
CA GLY A 507 -16.95 2.96 17.86
C GLY A 507 -18.43 2.85 18.20
N LYS A 508 -19.15 1.85 17.66
CA LYS A 508 -20.55 1.55 17.96
C LYS A 508 -20.77 1.41 19.47
N ASP A 509 -19.95 0.58 20.15
CA ASP A 509 -20.11 0.29 21.59
C ASP A 509 -19.93 1.54 22.48
N ARG A 510 -19.48 2.66 21.91
CA ARG A 510 -19.33 3.96 22.59
C ARG A 510 -20.43 4.98 22.26
N LEU A 511 -21.33 4.65 21.35
CA LEU A 511 -22.50 5.47 21.09
C LEU A 511 -23.54 5.33 22.21
N PRO A 512 -24.40 6.34 22.43
CA PRO A 512 -25.59 6.20 23.23
C PRO A 512 -26.45 4.99 22.77
N PRO A 513 -27.08 4.22 23.69
CA PRO A 513 -27.87 3.03 23.31
C PRO A 513 -28.91 3.27 22.21
N ALA A 514 -29.59 4.42 22.26
CA ALA A 514 -30.58 4.79 21.24
C ALA A 514 -29.96 4.94 19.83
N GLU A 515 -28.76 5.48 19.73
CA GLU A 515 -28.06 5.59 18.45
C GLU A 515 -27.49 4.25 17.97
N GLN A 516 -27.06 3.37 18.91
CA GLN A 516 -26.62 2.02 18.54
C GLN A 516 -27.75 1.27 17.83
N VAL A 517 -28.94 1.23 18.42
CA VAL A 517 -30.12 0.55 17.86
C VAL A 517 -30.59 1.21 16.56
N ARG A 518 -30.46 2.53 16.45
CA ARG A 518 -30.89 3.26 15.25
C ARG A 518 -30.04 2.94 14.04
N TRP A 519 -28.71 2.91 14.19
CA TRP A 519 -27.75 2.83 13.07
C TRP A 519 -27.15 1.44 12.86
N PHE A 520 -27.19 0.56 13.85
CA PHE A 520 -26.52 -0.74 13.84
C PHE A 520 -27.43 -1.84 14.36
N ILE A 521 -28.04 -2.56 13.48
CA ILE A 521 -28.94 -3.68 13.76
C ILE A 521 -28.14 -4.98 13.59
N GLU A 522 -28.02 -5.79 14.64
CA GLU A 522 -27.17 -6.99 14.62
C GLU A 522 -27.82 -8.16 13.86
N ASP A 523 -29.17 -8.24 13.94
CA ASP A 523 -29.90 -9.29 13.25
C ASP A 523 -29.99 -9.00 11.74
N HIS A 524 -29.41 -9.89 10.94
CA HIS A 524 -29.49 -9.80 9.48
C HIS A 524 -30.91 -10.03 8.92
N LEU A 525 -31.79 -10.68 9.67
CA LEU A 525 -33.18 -10.87 9.28
C LEU A 525 -34.04 -9.60 9.44
N ALA A 526 -33.54 -8.62 10.17
CA ALA A 526 -34.25 -7.35 10.42
C ALA A 526 -34.18 -6.33 9.25
N LEU A 527 -33.72 -6.73 8.05
CA LEU A 527 -33.63 -5.81 6.90
C LEU A 527 -34.99 -5.21 6.53
N THR A 528 -36.04 -6.03 6.41
CA THR A 528 -37.38 -5.57 6.02
C THR A 528 -38.01 -4.71 7.11
N GLU A 529 -37.90 -5.06 8.37
CA GLU A 529 -38.34 -4.23 9.49
C GLU A 529 -37.63 -2.88 9.52
N THR A 530 -36.33 -2.89 9.28
CA THR A 530 -35.51 -1.66 9.18
C THR A 530 -35.95 -0.79 8.01
N GLY A 531 -36.24 -1.40 6.84
CA GLY A 531 -36.76 -0.69 5.68
C GLY A 531 -38.09 0.00 6.00
N ARG A 532 -39.01 -0.73 6.62
CA ARG A 532 -40.33 -0.20 7.03
C ARG A 532 -40.22 0.92 8.06
N ARG A 533 -39.31 0.77 9.05
CA ARG A 533 -39.04 1.81 10.05
C ARG A 533 -38.55 3.10 9.38
N LEU A 534 -37.54 3.00 8.51
CA LEU A 534 -36.97 4.16 7.83
C LEU A 534 -38.00 4.84 6.92
N HIS A 535 -38.83 4.07 6.20
CA HIS A 535 -39.92 4.59 5.38
C HIS A 535 -40.94 5.33 6.24
N ASN A 536 -41.39 4.76 7.36
CA ASN A 536 -42.32 5.39 8.28
C ASN A 536 -41.76 6.66 8.95
N GLU A 537 -40.47 6.69 9.26
CA GLU A 537 -39.81 7.89 9.80
C GLU A 537 -39.78 9.04 8.77
N ASN A 538 -39.62 8.76 7.49
CA ASN A 538 -39.56 9.74 6.39
C ASN A 538 -40.18 9.18 5.10
N PRO A 539 -41.52 9.20 4.94
CA PRO A 539 -42.19 8.61 3.80
C PRO A 539 -41.80 9.21 2.44
N ASP A 540 -41.40 10.48 2.42
CA ASP A 540 -40.99 11.19 1.20
C ASP A 540 -39.59 10.84 0.72
N VAL A 541 -38.80 10.11 1.52
CA VAL A 541 -37.42 9.75 1.21
C VAL A 541 -37.32 8.25 0.95
N PRO A 542 -37.02 7.83 -0.29
CA PRO A 542 -36.97 6.42 -0.63
C PRO A 542 -35.89 5.68 0.16
N VAL A 543 -36.18 4.41 0.48
CA VAL A 543 -35.23 3.53 1.20
C VAL A 543 -34.62 2.55 0.21
N TRP A 544 -33.29 2.51 0.18
CA TRP A 544 -32.54 1.59 -0.65
C TRP A 544 -31.54 0.79 0.19
N ALA A 545 -31.19 -0.40 -0.29
CA ALA A 545 -30.22 -1.25 0.37
C ALA A 545 -29.20 -1.83 -0.61
N ILE A 546 -27.94 -1.91 -0.16
CA ILE A 546 -26.95 -2.80 -0.76
C ILE A 546 -26.82 -4.02 0.15
N SER A 547 -27.24 -5.18 -0.35
CA SER A 547 -27.16 -6.46 0.36
C SER A 547 -25.99 -7.29 -0.15
N ALA A 548 -25.27 -7.98 0.75
CA ALA A 548 -24.34 -9.01 0.34
C ALA A 548 -25.08 -10.13 -0.39
N ALA A 549 -24.67 -10.49 -1.61
CA ALA A 549 -25.36 -11.45 -2.46
C ALA A 549 -25.66 -12.77 -1.72
N ARG A 550 -24.66 -13.34 -1.02
CA ARG A 550 -24.83 -14.59 -0.24
C ARG A 550 -25.88 -14.48 0.87
N VAL A 551 -26.02 -13.29 1.48
CA VAL A 551 -27.02 -13.06 2.54
C VAL A 551 -28.39 -12.89 1.91
N TRP A 552 -28.47 -12.14 0.81
CA TRP A 552 -29.72 -11.97 0.06
C TRP A 552 -30.24 -13.28 -0.51
N ASP A 553 -29.38 -14.13 -1.09
CA ASP A 553 -29.78 -15.43 -1.64
C ASP A 553 -30.48 -16.31 -0.58
N ASN A 554 -30.01 -16.25 0.66
CA ASN A 554 -30.55 -17.01 1.79
C ASN A 554 -31.60 -16.22 2.62
N TYR A 555 -31.94 -14.99 2.23
CA TYR A 555 -32.93 -14.19 2.93
C TYR A 555 -34.33 -14.81 2.72
N PRO A 556 -35.24 -14.84 3.75
CA PRO A 556 -36.56 -15.46 3.64
C PRO A 556 -37.37 -14.87 2.50
N SER A 557 -37.98 -15.74 1.68
CA SER A 557 -38.77 -15.33 0.51
C SER A 557 -39.97 -14.43 0.85
N GLU A 558 -40.57 -14.65 2.00
CA GLU A 558 -41.71 -13.84 2.51
C GLU A 558 -41.27 -12.39 2.80
N LEU A 559 -40.03 -12.21 3.30
CA LEU A 559 -39.48 -10.90 3.59
C LEU A 559 -38.92 -10.21 2.35
N LYS A 560 -38.57 -10.97 1.30
CA LYS A 560 -38.10 -10.42 0.02
C LYS A 560 -39.18 -9.66 -0.73
N THR A 561 -40.47 -9.98 -0.51
CA THR A 561 -41.59 -9.35 -1.19
C THR A 561 -41.65 -7.84 -0.99
N ALA A 562 -41.13 -7.34 0.13
CA ALA A 562 -41.05 -5.91 0.43
C ALA A 562 -39.95 -5.17 -0.36
N TRP A 563 -39.16 -5.88 -1.15
CA TRP A 563 -37.99 -5.33 -1.83
C TRP A 563 -38.01 -5.62 -3.33
N GLU A 564 -37.77 -4.61 -4.12
CA GLU A 564 -37.55 -4.73 -5.55
C GLU A 564 -36.04 -4.86 -5.81
N VAL A 565 -35.63 -5.88 -6.56
CA VAL A 565 -34.25 -6.05 -7.01
C VAL A 565 -34.02 -5.17 -8.24
N ILE A 566 -33.18 -4.15 -8.10
CA ILE A 566 -32.90 -3.19 -9.18
C ILE A 566 -31.74 -3.70 -10.05
N ASP A 567 -30.66 -4.19 -9.41
CA ASP A 567 -29.49 -4.70 -10.13
C ASP A 567 -28.68 -5.66 -9.23
N THR A 568 -27.83 -6.48 -9.85
CA THR A 568 -27.01 -7.47 -9.14
C THR A 568 -25.58 -7.48 -9.65
N SER A 569 -24.65 -7.74 -8.72
CA SER A 569 -23.26 -8.07 -9.01
C SER A 569 -22.88 -9.38 -8.34
N PRO A 570 -21.73 -10.00 -8.65
CA PRO A 570 -21.34 -11.28 -8.04
C PRO A 570 -21.27 -11.27 -6.50
N LYS A 571 -21.14 -10.11 -5.89
CA LYS A 571 -21.00 -9.97 -4.42
C LYS A 571 -22.07 -9.13 -3.75
N ALA A 572 -22.85 -8.37 -4.49
CA ALA A 572 -23.84 -7.45 -3.94
C ALA A 572 -25.11 -7.37 -4.79
N VAL A 573 -26.22 -7.06 -4.14
CA VAL A 573 -27.54 -6.85 -4.75
C VAL A 573 -28.03 -5.45 -4.35
N LEU A 574 -28.47 -4.66 -5.32
CA LEU A 574 -29.09 -3.37 -5.11
C LEU A 574 -30.60 -3.55 -4.99
N LEU A 575 -31.16 -3.09 -3.90
CA LEU A 575 -32.56 -3.26 -3.52
C LEU A 575 -33.22 -1.89 -3.31
N ARG A 576 -34.49 -1.79 -3.72
CA ARG A 576 -35.37 -0.68 -3.38
C ARG A 576 -36.51 -1.19 -2.51
N PHE A 577 -36.81 -0.53 -1.41
CA PHE A 577 -37.96 -0.84 -0.57
C PHE A 577 -39.26 -0.44 -1.30
N ALA A 578 -40.19 -1.36 -1.36
CA ALA A 578 -41.39 -1.22 -2.18
C ALA A 578 -42.72 -1.30 -1.37
N ASP A 579 -42.63 -1.53 -0.04
CA ASP A 579 -43.78 -1.72 0.85
C ASP A 579 -44.38 -0.40 1.32
#